data_c220cd281837572b09fe7b710da39661
#
_entry.id   c220cd281837572b09fe7b710da39661
#
_cell.length_a   1.000
_cell.length_b   1.000
_cell.length_c   1.000
_cell.angle_alpha   90.00
_cell.angle_beta   90.00
_cell.angle_gamma   90.00
#
_symmetry.space_group_name_H-M   'P 1'
#
loop_
_entity.id
_entity.type
_entity.pdbx_description
1 polymer ?
#
loop_
_entity_poly.entity_id
_entity_poly.type
_entity_poly.pdbx_seq_one_letter_code
_entity_poly.pdbx_strand_id
1 'polypeptide(L)'
;MLTVNDKETGLFEIQFPSSGTEAVLVPYAGLSPSLFAPLTPGRDLPWDVEGIGIDSTGALYLSEEHSRWILKQSAPGKPLERLPIDWSPASRWFSKTDRNASFEGVAVGDRFLYVANERDTGRILEIDRKTLQVVGDFQPRPPGASGDDIHYTDLCWFGGELWALCREHRRVLCINPHTHAVRLCFSYFPIEMDPKYAYQHLLPYGFFEGLSVDADNVWLLIDNNGYPRKSNPQDARPLLLRCPRPDRTGR
;
A
#
# COMPACT_ATOMS: atom_id res chain seq x y z
N MET A 1 -8.94 10.89 3.47
CA MET A 1 -8.01 9.76 3.23
C MET A 1 -7.88 9.60 1.73
N LEU A 2 -6.71 9.26 1.20
CA LEU A 2 -6.53 9.05 -0.23
C LEU A 2 -6.36 7.57 -0.55
N THR A 3 -6.75 7.16 -1.76
CA THR A 3 -6.53 5.83 -2.31
C THR A 3 -6.26 5.91 -3.80
N VAL A 4 -5.59 4.91 -4.35
CA VAL A 4 -5.34 4.73 -5.77
C VAL A 4 -6.31 3.72 -6.39
N ASN A 5 -6.36 3.68 -7.71
CA ASN A 5 -7.00 2.61 -8.48
C ASN A 5 -5.94 2.07 -9.45
N ASP A 6 -5.66 0.79 -9.40
CA ASP A 6 -4.66 0.10 -10.21
C ASP A 6 -4.97 0.12 -11.72
N LYS A 7 -6.23 0.22 -12.09
CA LYS A 7 -6.68 0.22 -13.49
C LYS A 7 -6.77 1.61 -14.14
N GLU A 8 -6.58 2.67 -13.36
CA GLU A 8 -6.75 4.05 -13.84
C GLU A 8 -5.68 4.98 -13.26
N THR A 9 -5.34 6.05 -13.97
CA THR A 9 -4.43 7.11 -13.47
C THR A 9 -5.18 8.08 -12.55
N GLY A 10 -5.99 7.55 -11.62
CA GLY A 10 -6.85 8.33 -10.74
C GLY A 10 -6.48 8.17 -9.27
N LEU A 11 -6.42 9.28 -8.55
CA LEU A 11 -6.49 9.29 -7.10
C LEU A 11 -7.91 9.61 -6.67
N PHE A 12 -8.31 8.97 -5.57
CA PHE A 12 -9.62 9.20 -4.97
C PHE A 12 -9.45 9.62 -3.52
N GLU A 13 -10.31 10.53 -3.10
CA GLU A 13 -10.48 10.86 -1.70
C GLU A 13 -11.63 10.01 -1.12
N ILE A 14 -11.34 9.32 -0.03
CA ILE A 14 -12.36 8.63 0.75
C ILE A 14 -12.95 9.63 1.73
N GLN A 15 -14.21 10.01 1.50
CA GLN A 15 -14.96 10.94 2.34
C GLN A 15 -15.93 10.17 3.22
N PHE A 16 -16.00 10.59 4.49
CA PHE A 16 -16.88 10.00 5.48
C PHE A 16 -18.05 10.95 5.74
N PRO A 17 -19.28 10.61 5.33
CA PRO A 17 -20.47 11.38 5.70
C PRO A 17 -20.63 11.44 7.22
N SER A 18 -21.23 12.52 7.71
CA SER A 18 -21.46 12.73 9.15
C SER A 18 -22.37 11.67 9.80
N SER A 19 -23.09 10.91 9.01
CA SER A 19 -23.95 9.81 9.46
C SER A 19 -23.83 8.63 8.50
N GLY A 20 -23.62 7.44 9.03
CA GLY A 20 -23.65 6.20 8.25
C GLY A 20 -22.38 5.38 8.31
N THR A 21 -22.49 4.18 7.77
CA THR A 21 -21.42 3.19 7.64
C THR A 21 -20.84 3.14 6.21
N GLU A 22 -21.25 4.06 5.36
CA GLU A 22 -20.80 4.15 3.96
C GLU A 22 -19.83 5.31 3.80
N ALA A 23 -18.71 5.08 3.16
CA ALA A 23 -17.82 6.11 2.66
C ALA A 23 -18.08 6.35 1.18
N VAL A 24 -17.71 7.54 0.69
CA VAL A 24 -17.84 7.92 -0.72
C VAL A 24 -16.46 8.15 -1.30
N LEU A 25 -16.21 7.56 -2.48
CA LEU A 25 -15.02 7.85 -3.28
C LEU A 25 -15.29 9.07 -4.17
N VAL A 26 -14.47 10.10 -4.01
CA VAL A 26 -14.52 11.31 -4.83
C VAL A 26 -13.19 11.47 -5.54
N PRO A 27 -13.17 11.76 -6.86
CA PRO A 27 -11.90 12.03 -7.55
C PRO A 27 -11.10 13.12 -6.84
N TYR A 28 -9.84 12.85 -6.55
CA TYR A 28 -8.96 13.81 -5.91
C TYR A 28 -8.51 14.87 -6.91
N ALA A 29 -8.98 16.10 -6.73
CA ALA A 29 -8.69 17.21 -7.64
C ALA A 29 -7.21 17.61 -7.72
N GLY A 30 -6.40 17.22 -6.72
CA GLY A 30 -4.98 17.56 -6.66
C GLY A 30 -4.09 16.76 -7.63
N LEU A 31 -4.58 15.63 -8.16
CA LEU A 31 -3.86 14.80 -9.12
C LEU A 31 -4.81 14.32 -10.23
N SER A 32 -4.83 15.03 -11.33
CA SER A 32 -5.62 14.63 -12.51
C SER A 32 -4.82 13.66 -13.41
N PRO A 33 -5.52 12.80 -14.19
CA PRO A 33 -4.88 11.91 -15.15
C PRO A 33 -3.95 12.61 -16.15
N SER A 34 -4.23 13.88 -16.49
CA SER A 34 -3.39 14.67 -17.39
C SER A 34 -1.96 14.91 -16.87
N LEU A 35 -1.73 14.83 -15.56
CA LEU A 35 -0.40 14.98 -14.96
C LEU A 35 0.51 13.77 -15.21
N PHE A 36 -0.05 12.62 -15.59
CA PHE A 36 0.70 11.45 -16.02
C PHE A 36 1.15 11.55 -17.50
N ALA A 37 0.47 12.37 -18.30
CA ALA A 37 0.73 12.46 -19.75
C ALA A 37 2.19 12.76 -20.10
N PRO A 38 2.93 13.66 -19.42
CA PRO A 38 4.34 13.92 -19.72
C PRO A 38 5.26 12.72 -19.48
N LEU A 39 4.85 11.77 -18.64
CA LEU A 39 5.62 10.57 -18.30
C LEU A 39 5.22 9.35 -19.16
N THR A 40 4.18 9.47 -19.98
CA THR A 40 3.66 8.37 -20.81
C THR A 40 4.52 8.06 -22.06
N PRO A 41 5.18 9.03 -22.73
CA PRO A 41 5.96 8.72 -23.94
C PRO A 41 7.04 7.66 -23.70
N GLY A 42 7.06 6.63 -24.55
CA GLY A 42 8.01 5.51 -24.44
C GLY A 42 7.62 4.42 -23.43
N ARG A 43 6.43 4.48 -22.86
CA ARG A 43 5.89 3.37 -22.06
C ARG A 43 5.21 2.35 -22.97
N ASP A 44 5.57 1.10 -22.76
CA ASP A 44 4.98 -0.05 -23.49
C ASP A 44 3.77 -0.67 -22.76
N LEU A 45 3.55 -0.27 -21.51
CA LEU A 45 2.55 -0.85 -20.63
C LEU A 45 1.62 0.24 -20.06
N PRO A 46 0.38 -0.11 -19.74
CA PRO A 46 -0.53 0.79 -19.04
C PRO A 46 0.05 1.22 -17.69
N TRP A 47 -0.51 2.26 -17.10
CA TRP A 47 -0.22 2.64 -15.73
C TRP A 47 -0.81 1.60 -14.78
N ASP A 48 -0.04 1.30 -13.74
CA ASP A 48 -0.39 0.36 -12.68
C ASP A 48 0.10 0.94 -11.35
N VAL A 49 -0.73 1.80 -10.75
CA VAL A 49 -0.38 2.55 -9.54
C VAL A 49 -0.93 1.81 -8.34
N GLU A 50 -0.05 1.21 -7.55
CA GLU A 50 -0.42 0.31 -6.46
C GLU A 50 -0.42 0.98 -5.09
N GLY A 51 0.48 1.90 -4.84
CA GLY A 51 0.63 2.50 -3.52
C GLY A 51 0.69 4.02 -3.51
N ILE A 52 0.30 4.59 -2.37
CA ILE A 52 0.36 6.03 -2.11
C ILE A 52 0.95 6.34 -0.74
N GLY A 53 1.97 7.19 -0.71
CA GLY A 53 2.54 7.76 0.50
C GLY A 53 2.46 9.27 0.51
N ILE A 54 2.40 9.86 1.70
CA ILE A 54 2.37 11.32 1.89
C ILE A 54 3.45 11.69 2.89
N ASP A 55 4.29 12.66 2.56
CA ASP A 55 5.27 13.15 3.52
C ASP A 55 4.71 14.28 4.41
N SER A 56 5.50 14.70 5.40
CA SER A 56 5.11 15.76 6.36
C SER A 56 4.86 17.13 5.72
N THR A 57 5.26 17.33 4.47
CA THR A 57 4.99 18.58 3.71
C THR A 57 3.71 18.49 2.88
N GLY A 58 3.08 17.31 2.81
CA GLY A 58 1.92 17.03 1.97
C GLY A 58 2.27 16.62 0.54
N ALA A 59 3.55 16.39 0.23
CA ALA A 59 3.94 15.84 -1.06
C ALA A 59 3.50 14.38 -1.18
N LEU A 60 2.93 14.03 -2.35
CA LEU A 60 2.49 12.67 -2.67
C LEU A 60 3.62 11.88 -3.31
N TYR A 61 3.66 10.59 -2.98
CA TYR A 61 4.54 9.60 -3.59
C TYR A 61 3.68 8.41 -4.02
N LEU A 62 3.87 7.96 -5.25
CA LEU A 62 3.14 6.84 -5.83
C LEU A 62 4.12 5.77 -6.27
N SER A 63 3.83 4.52 -5.98
CA SER A 63 4.50 3.37 -6.57
C SER A 63 3.79 2.96 -7.85
N GLU A 64 4.55 2.72 -8.90
CA GLU A 64 4.09 2.22 -10.18
C GLU A 64 4.77 0.90 -10.47
N GLU A 65 3.97 -0.15 -10.58
CA GLU A 65 4.43 -1.51 -10.54
C GLU A 65 5.17 -1.93 -11.82
N HIS A 66 4.57 -1.77 -12.98
CA HIS A 66 5.08 -2.29 -14.25
C HIS A 66 6.48 -1.79 -14.61
N SER A 67 6.77 -0.53 -14.35
CA SER A 67 8.07 0.09 -14.67
C SER A 67 8.98 0.24 -13.45
N ARG A 68 8.49 -0.11 -12.26
CA ARG A 68 9.20 0.09 -10.99
C ARG A 68 9.59 1.54 -10.78
N TRP A 69 8.62 2.42 -10.95
CA TRP A 69 8.83 3.85 -10.75
C TRP A 69 8.26 4.29 -9.41
N ILE A 70 8.96 5.23 -8.79
CA ILE A 70 8.37 6.05 -7.76
C ILE A 70 8.14 7.43 -8.36
N LEU A 71 6.89 7.85 -8.31
CA LEU A 71 6.48 9.17 -8.80
C LEU A 71 6.27 10.09 -7.60
N LYS A 72 6.59 11.37 -7.77
CA LYS A 72 6.40 12.38 -6.73
C LYS A 72 5.62 13.56 -7.27
N GLN A 73 4.66 14.04 -6.50
CA GLN A 73 3.99 15.32 -6.69
C GLN A 73 4.28 16.21 -5.48
N SER A 74 4.96 17.32 -5.69
CA SER A 74 5.41 18.21 -4.61
C SER A 74 4.28 18.97 -3.90
N ALA A 75 3.16 19.20 -4.58
CA ALA A 75 1.94 19.79 -4.04
C ALA A 75 0.77 19.53 -5.00
N PRO A 76 -0.49 19.64 -4.54
CA PRO A 76 -1.68 19.47 -5.37
C PRO A 76 -1.62 20.31 -6.66
N GLY A 77 -1.91 19.67 -7.80
CA GLY A 77 -1.89 20.32 -9.13
C GLY A 77 -0.50 20.59 -9.70
N LYS A 78 0.59 20.30 -9.00
CA LYS A 78 1.93 20.39 -9.55
C LYS A 78 2.24 19.19 -10.46
N PRO A 79 3.20 19.34 -11.40
CA PRO A 79 3.63 18.22 -12.23
C PRO A 79 4.02 16.99 -11.40
N LEU A 80 3.72 15.83 -11.95
CA LEU A 80 4.19 14.55 -11.43
C LEU A 80 5.59 14.29 -11.99
N GLU A 81 6.52 13.90 -11.14
CA GLU A 81 7.91 13.67 -11.48
C GLU A 81 8.31 12.23 -11.15
N ARG A 82 9.01 11.57 -12.05
CA ARG A 82 9.67 10.31 -11.76
C ARG A 82 10.93 10.56 -10.95
N LEU A 83 11.05 9.90 -9.78
CA LEU A 83 12.31 9.97 -9.01
C LEU A 83 13.39 9.13 -9.71
N PRO A 84 14.60 9.70 -9.89
CA PRO A 84 15.70 9.03 -10.57
C PRO A 84 16.44 8.04 -9.65
N ILE A 85 15.71 7.03 -9.13
CA ILE A 85 16.25 6.00 -8.25
C ILE A 85 16.97 4.95 -9.10
N ASP A 86 18.22 4.63 -8.76
CA ASP A 86 18.94 3.48 -9.31
C ASP A 86 18.56 2.22 -8.51
N TRP A 87 17.82 1.34 -9.16
CA TRP A 87 17.36 0.08 -8.57
C TRP A 87 18.38 -1.07 -8.68
N SER A 88 19.56 -0.84 -9.30
CA SER A 88 20.55 -1.90 -9.50
C SER A 88 20.97 -2.63 -8.20
N PRO A 89 21.09 -1.96 -7.03
CA PRO A 89 21.41 -2.65 -5.77
C PRO A 89 20.32 -3.62 -5.29
N ALA A 90 19.06 -3.36 -5.66
CA ALA A 90 17.91 -4.20 -5.29
C ALA A 90 17.51 -5.19 -6.39
N SER A 91 18.12 -5.15 -7.56
CA SER A 91 17.70 -5.89 -8.76
C SER A 91 17.66 -7.42 -8.56
N ARG A 92 18.42 -7.95 -7.61
CA ARG A 92 18.40 -9.37 -7.22
C ARG A 92 17.05 -9.84 -6.66
N TRP A 93 16.23 -8.92 -6.17
CA TRP A 93 14.92 -9.20 -5.59
C TRP A 93 13.76 -9.06 -6.58
N PHE A 94 14.03 -8.57 -7.78
CA PHE A 94 13.00 -8.37 -8.79
C PHE A 94 12.75 -9.64 -9.58
N SER A 95 11.48 -10.02 -9.72
CA SER A 95 11.09 -11.08 -10.61
C SER A 95 11.53 -10.78 -12.04
N LYS A 96 12.11 -11.78 -12.72
CA LYS A 96 12.54 -11.69 -14.11
C LYS A 96 11.45 -12.11 -15.08
N THR A 97 10.46 -12.82 -14.60
CA THR A 97 9.42 -13.47 -15.41
C THR A 97 8.03 -12.88 -15.14
N ASP A 98 7.81 -12.34 -13.96
CA ASP A 98 6.54 -11.75 -13.56
C ASP A 98 6.74 -10.26 -13.22
N ARG A 99 6.20 -9.38 -14.06
CA ARG A 99 6.28 -7.93 -13.83
C ARG A 99 5.26 -7.44 -12.79
N ASN A 100 4.24 -8.25 -12.56
CA ASN A 100 3.22 -8.03 -11.53
C ASN A 100 3.68 -8.50 -10.13
N ALA A 101 4.93 -8.97 -9.99
CA ALA A 101 5.57 -9.29 -8.73
C ALA A 101 6.59 -8.18 -8.40
N SER A 102 6.12 -6.99 -8.14
CA SER A 102 6.95 -5.80 -8.08
C SER A 102 6.54 -4.80 -6.99
N PHE A 103 6.44 -3.52 -7.32
CA PHE A 103 6.21 -2.47 -6.33
C PHE A 103 4.74 -2.32 -6.01
N GLU A 104 4.45 -2.50 -4.73
CA GLU A 104 3.14 -2.30 -4.13
C GLU A 104 3.14 -1.00 -3.30
N GLY A 105 3.00 -1.10 -2.00
CA GLY A 105 2.95 0.03 -1.10
C GLY A 105 4.21 0.90 -1.07
N VAL A 106 4.01 2.19 -0.83
CA VAL A 106 5.08 3.16 -0.60
C VAL A 106 4.81 3.97 0.66
N ALA A 107 5.79 4.04 1.57
CA ALA A 107 5.70 4.85 2.78
C ALA A 107 6.84 5.86 2.86
N VAL A 108 6.54 7.06 3.37
CA VAL A 108 7.50 8.16 3.43
C VAL A 108 7.84 8.48 4.87
N GLY A 109 8.98 7.96 5.33
CA GLY A 109 9.54 8.26 6.64
C GLY A 109 10.36 9.56 6.65
N ASP A 110 10.91 9.88 7.81
CA ASP A 110 11.68 11.12 7.98
C ASP A 110 12.94 11.13 7.12
N ARG A 111 13.69 10.03 7.12
CA ARG A 111 14.94 9.88 6.39
C ARG A 111 14.79 9.03 5.13
N PHE A 112 14.00 7.99 5.20
CA PHE A 112 13.88 6.99 4.15
C PHE A 112 12.51 7.00 3.48
N LEU A 113 12.51 6.69 2.22
CA LEU A 113 11.37 6.20 1.49
C LEU A 113 11.42 4.67 1.55
N TYR A 114 10.31 4.04 1.88
CA TYR A 114 10.16 2.59 1.95
C TYR A 114 9.27 2.14 0.80
N VAL A 115 9.69 1.12 0.09
CA VAL A 115 8.93 0.54 -1.03
C VAL A 115 8.77 -0.96 -0.79
N ALA A 116 7.54 -1.46 -0.82
CA ALA A 116 7.26 -2.87 -0.80
C ALA A 116 7.56 -3.47 -2.17
N ASN A 117 8.44 -4.48 -2.21
CA ASN A 117 8.52 -5.42 -3.32
C ASN A 117 7.71 -6.64 -2.92
N GLU A 118 6.61 -6.90 -3.62
CA GLU A 118 5.50 -7.71 -3.15
C GLU A 118 5.88 -9.16 -2.84
N ARG A 119 6.31 -9.91 -3.85
CA ARG A 119 6.44 -11.37 -3.79
C ARG A 119 7.76 -11.86 -4.40
N ASP A 120 7.92 -13.16 -4.59
CA ASP A 120 9.18 -13.82 -5.01
C ASP A 120 10.32 -13.57 -4.00
N THR A 121 10.08 -13.65 -2.70
CA THR A 121 10.90 -13.18 -1.60
C THR A 121 10.60 -11.74 -1.17
N GLY A 122 9.34 -11.39 -0.99
CA GLY A 122 8.89 -10.05 -0.63
C GLY A 122 9.81 -9.29 0.33
N ARG A 123 10.16 -8.06 -0.02
CA ARG A 123 11.13 -7.22 0.71
C ARG A 123 10.60 -5.81 0.86
N ILE A 124 11.06 -5.12 1.88
CA ILE A 124 10.91 -3.68 1.99
C ILE A 124 12.27 -3.06 1.64
N LEU A 125 12.27 -2.23 0.60
CA LEU A 125 13.46 -1.52 0.14
C LEU A 125 13.55 -0.18 0.85
N GLU A 126 14.76 0.21 1.27
CA GLU A 126 15.05 1.50 1.88
C GLU A 126 15.79 2.41 0.90
N ILE A 127 15.23 3.58 0.65
CA ILE A 127 15.81 4.59 -0.22
C ILE A 127 16.07 5.86 0.59
N ASP A 128 17.29 6.35 0.62
CA ASP A 128 17.61 7.62 1.26
C ASP A 128 16.97 8.77 0.48
N ARG A 129 16.12 9.54 1.13
CA ARG A 129 15.32 10.60 0.50
C ARG A 129 16.13 11.76 -0.07
N LYS A 130 17.35 11.98 0.42
CA LYS A 130 18.22 13.06 -0.06
C LYS A 130 19.01 12.66 -1.27
N THR A 131 19.54 11.45 -1.27
CA THR A 131 20.41 10.96 -2.34
C THR A 131 19.68 10.15 -3.39
N LEU A 132 18.46 9.70 -3.10
CA LEU A 132 17.63 8.80 -3.92
C LEU A 132 18.35 7.47 -4.22
N GLN A 133 19.24 7.04 -3.34
CA GLN A 133 19.94 5.77 -3.47
C GLN A 133 19.26 4.69 -2.63
N VAL A 134 19.18 3.49 -3.17
CA VAL A 134 18.82 2.31 -2.40
C VAL A 134 19.97 2.02 -1.45
N VAL A 135 19.71 2.10 -0.14
CA VAL A 135 20.72 1.93 0.91
C VAL A 135 20.58 0.62 1.67
N GLY A 136 19.45 -0.05 1.53
CA GLY A 136 19.20 -1.32 2.20
C GLY A 136 17.92 -2.00 1.74
N ASP A 137 17.73 -3.20 2.24
CA ASP A 137 16.50 -3.97 2.12
C ASP A 137 16.34 -4.86 3.36
N PHE A 138 15.11 -5.16 3.76
CA PHE A 138 14.83 -6.05 4.86
C PHE A 138 13.49 -6.78 4.68
N GLN A 139 13.30 -7.87 5.43
CA GLN A 139 12.10 -8.70 5.38
C GLN A 139 11.57 -8.92 6.81
N PRO A 140 10.72 -8.02 7.32
CA PRO A 140 10.12 -8.19 8.64
C PRO A 140 9.09 -9.32 8.60
N ARG A 141 9.26 -10.33 9.44
CA ARG A 141 8.39 -11.50 9.43
C ARG A 141 7.35 -11.43 10.53
N PRO A 142 6.09 -11.80 10.24
CA PRO A 142 5.12 -12.06 11.30
C PRO A 142 5.64 -13.14 12.25
N PRO A 143 5.47 -12.99 13.57
CA PRO A 143 5.86 -14.03 14.52
C PRO A 143 5.25 -15.39 14.16
N GLY A 144 6.10 -16.41 14.08
CA GLY A 144 5.71 -17.77 13.71
C GLY A 144 5.57 -18.02 12.20
N ALA A 145 5.78 -17.04 11.35
CA ALA A 145 5.81 -17.25 9.91
C ALA A 145 7.02 -18.09 9.50
N SER A 146 6.77 -19.12 8.71
CA SER A 146 7.78 -20.00 8.10
C SER A 146 7.81 -19.82 6.59
N GLY A 147 8.97 -20.12 5.99
CA GLY A 147 9.13 -19.98 4.54
C GLY A 147 9.52 -18.56 4.11
N ASP A 148 9.78 -18.37 2.83
CA ASP A 148 10.23 -17.08 2.28
C ASP A 148 9.12 -16.32 1.55
N ASP A 149 7.93 -16.89 1.48
CA ASP A 149 6.77 -16.32 0.83
C ASP A 149 6.09 -15.29 1.75
N ILE A 150 6.58 -14.08 1.73
CA ILE A 150 6.02 -12.93 2.43
C ILE A 150 5.60 -11.90 1.38
N HIS A 151 4.31 -11.59 1.32
CA HIS A 151 3.78 -10.59 0.42
C HIS A 151 3.39 -9.34 1.21
N TYR A 152 4.04 -8.22 0.89
CA TYR A 152 3.70 -6.90 1.43
C TYR A 152 2.90 -6.13 0.40
N THR A 153 1.62 -5.95 0.64
CA THR A 153 0.72 -5.27 -0.30
C THR A 153 0.63 -3.77 -0.05
N ASP A 154 0.88 -3.31 1.18
CA ASP A 154 0.92 -1.87 1.42
C ASP A 154 1.81 -1.51 2.61
N LEU A 155 2.26 -0.25 2.62
CA LEU A 155 3.07 0.36 3.66
C LEU A 155 2.47 1.70 4.11
N CYS A 156 2.57 1.98 5.42
CA CYS A 156 2.18 3.26 5.98
C CYS A 156 3.23 3.76 6.97
N TRP A 157 3.56 5.05 6.91
CA TRP A 157 4.39 5.70 7.91
C TRP A 157 3.52 6.47 8.88
N PHE A 158 3.57 6.10 10.17
CA PHE A 158 2.84 6.82 11.20
C PHE A 158 3.56 6.76 12.55
N GLY A 159 3.66 7.91 13.21
CA GLY A 159 4.20 8.00 14.57
C GLY A 159 5.69 7.64 14.71
N GLY A 160 6.48 7.81 13.66
CA GLY A 160 7.89 7.43 13.62
C GLY A 160 8.13 5.94 13.40
N GLU A 161 7.10 5.19 13.02
CA GLU A 161 7.14 3.75 12.79
C GLU A 161 6.65 3.40 11.39
N LEU A 162 7.19 2.33 10.84
CA LEU A 162 6.74 1.74 9.58
C LEU A 162 5.69 0.66 9.87
N TRP A 163 4.57 0.76 9.17
CA TRP A 163 3.52 -0.24 9.20
C TRP A 163 3.47 -0.97 7.87
N ALA A 164 3.27 -2.29 7.90
CA ALA A 164 3.23 -3.11 6.70
C ALA A 164 2.05 -4.08 6.75
N LEU A 165 1.37 -4.21 5.62
CA LEU A 165 0.30 -5.18 5.40
C LEU A 165 0.88 -6.45 4.77
N CYS A 166 0.79 -7.58 5.49
CA CYS A 166 1.23 -8.89 5.02
C CYS A 166 0.01 -9.74 4.67
N ARG A 167 -0.33 -9.79 3.40
CA ARG A 167 -1.58 -10.38 2.90
C ARG A 167 -1.69 -11.87 3.19
N GLU A 168 -0.76 -12.70 2.75
CA GLU A 168 -0.82 -14.16 2.92
C GLU A 168 -0.84 -14.62 4.36
N HIS A 169 -0.17 -13.86 5.23
CA HIS A 169 -0.16 -14.14 6.65
C HIS A 169 -1.33 -13.51 7.41
N ARG A 170 -2.11 -12.66 6.74
CA ARG A 170 -3.25 -11.93 7.32
C ARG A 170 -2.85 -11.15 8.56
N ARG A 171 -1.75 -10.39 8.43
CA ARG A 171 -1.13 -9.63 9.52
C ARG A 171 -0.87 -8.19 9.12
N VAL A 172 -1.00 -7.32 10.09
CA VAL A 172 -0.41 -5.98 10.06
C VAL A 172 0.77 -5.96 11.03
N LEU A 173 1.89 -5.47 10.55
CA LEU A 173 3.12 -5.34 11.32
C LEU A 173 3.39 -3.86 11.62
N CYS A 174 3.77 -3.56 12.86
CA CYS A 174 4.39 -2.29 13.22
C CYS A 174 5.88 -2.55 13.44
N ILE A 175 6.72 -1.84 12.73
CA ILE A 175 8.14 -2.11 12.57
C ILE A 175 8.94 -0.91 13.03
N ASN A 176 9.94 -1.14 13.89
CA ASN A 176 10.91 -0.12 14.21
C ASN A 176 11.82 0.15 13.00
N PRO A 177 11.85 1.38 12.45
CA PRO A 177 12.55 1.68 11.20
C PRO A 177 14.09 1.64 11.34
N HIS A 178 14.63 1.67 12.57
CA HIS A 178 16.08 1.66 12.79
C HIS A 178 16.64 0.25 13.01
N THR A 179 15.84 -0.63 13.62
CA THR A 179 16.28 -2.00 13.95
C THR A 179 15.63 -3.05 13.05
N HIS A 180 14.62 -2.66 12.27
CA HIS A 180 13.75 -3.52 11.46
C HIS A 180 12.99 -4.58 12.26
N ALA A 181 13.01 -4.47 13.59
CA ALA A 181 12.30 -5.39 14.47
C ALA A 181 10.78 -5.13 14.44
N VAL A 182 10.02 -6.20 14.34
CA VAL A 182 8.57 -6.15 14.50
C VAL A 182 8.24 -5.90 15.97
N ARG A 183 7.71 -4.74 16.27
CA ARG A 183 7.32 -4.32 17.63
C ARG A 183 5.91 -4.79 17.98
N LEU A 184 5.02 -4.76 17.00
CA LEU A 184 3.63 -5.17 17.13
C LEU A 184 3.20 -5.95 15.90
N CYS A 185 2.43 -7.00 16.11
CA CYS A 185 1.82 -7.78 15.04
C CYS A 185 0.41 -8.17 15.46
N PHE A 186 -0.57 -7.90 14.63
CA PHE A 186 -1.94 -8.37 14.87
C PHE A 186 -2.57 -8.98 13.63
N SER A 187 -3.56 -9.84 13.85
CA SER A 187 -4.23 -10.56 12.78
C SER A 187 -5.57 -9.91 12.45
N TYR A 188 -5.86 -9.79 11.17
CA TYR A 188 -7.19 -9.49 10.66
C TYR A 188 -7.93 -10.74 10.13
N PHE A 189 -7.31 -11.91 10.24
CA PHE A 189 -7.91 -13.20 9.84
C PHE A 189 -9.35 -13.43 10.34
N PRO A 190 -9.70 -13.12 11.60
CA PRO A 190 -11.08 -13.29 12.06
C PRO A 190 -12.08 -12.43 11.29
N ILE A 191 -11.67 -11.25 10.82
CA ILE A 191 -12.53 -10.35 10.04
C ILE A 191 -12.71 -10.90 8.63
N GLU A 192 -11.62 -11.35 8.00
CA GLU A 192 -11.64 -11.92 6.66
C GLU A 192 -12.53 -13.18 6.58
N MET A 193 -12.52 -13.98 7.63
CA MET A 193 -13.32 -15.22 7.72
C MET A 193 -14.77 -14.98 8.15
N ASP A 194 -15.13 -13.78 8.58
CA ASP A 194 -16.51 -13.47 8.97
C ASP A 194 -17.40 -13.44 7.71
N PRO A 195 -18.47 -14.27 7.64
CA PRO A 195 -19.39 -14.30 6.49
C PRO A 195 -20.00 -12.93 6.15
N LYS A 196 -20.09 -12.03 7.11
CA LYS A 196 -20.61 -10.67 6.91
C LYS A 196 -19.73 -9.87 5.94
N TYR A 197 -18.40 -10.08 5.97
CA TYR A 197 -17.44 -9.33 5.19
C TYR A 197 -16.90 -10.09 3.97
N ALA A 198 -17.17 -11.39 3.89
CA ALA A 198 -16.64 -12.27 2.84
C ALA A 198 -17.25 -11.97 1.46
N TYR A 199 -16.42 -12.06 0.44
CA TYR A 199 -16.80 -11.97 -0.97
C TYR A 199 -16.92 -13.36 -1.62
N GLN A 200 -17.64 -13.44 -2.76
CA GLN A 200 -17.79 -14.67 -3.55
C GLN A 200 -16.53 -14.94 -4.36
N HIS A 201 -15.51 -15.45 -3.73
CA HIS A 201 -14.19 -15.62 -4.29
C HIS A 201 -13.64 -17.01 -4.00
N LEU A 202 -12.79 -17.50 -4.91
CA LEU A 202 -12.23 -18.84 -4.86
C LEU A 202 -10.81 -18.92 -4.32
N LEU A 203 -10.09 -17.76 -4.23
CA LEU A 203 -8.73 -17.76 -3.72
C LEU A 203 -8.70 -17.94 -2.19
N PRO A 204 -7.69 -18.63 -1.68
CA PRO A 204 -7.58 -18.94 -0.24
C PRO A 204 -7.08 -17.78 0.62
N TYR A 205 -6.64 -16.69 0.03
CA TYR A 205 -6.12 -15.50 0.70
C TYR A 205 -6.98 -14.28 0.35
N GLY A 206 -7.01 -13.31 1.23
CA GLY A 206 -7.88 -12.17 1.15
C GLY A 206 -7.41 -11.07 0.21
N PHE A 207 -8.23 -10.08 0.11
CA PHE A 207 -8.14 -8.94 -0.78
C PHE A 207 -7.72 -7.67 -0.05
N PHE A 208 -7.02 -7.79 1.05
CA PHE A 208 -6.54 -6.62 1.77
C PHE A 208 -5.30 -6.07 1.06
N GLU A 209 -5.49 -4.94 0.39
CA GLU A 209 -4.48 -4.28 -0.43
C GLU A 209 -4.08 -2.91 0.11
N GLY A 210 -4.95 -2.22 0.85
CA GLY A 210 -4.65 -0.89 1.36
C GLY A 210 -4.52 -0.82 2.89
N LEU A 211 -3.52 -0.04 3.36
CA LEU A 211 -3.22 0.20 4.76
C LEU A 211 -3.07 1.69 5.04
N SER A 212 -3.79 2.19 6.02
CA SER A 212 -3.52 3.52 6.59
C SER A 212 -3.60 3.47 8.11
N VAL A 213 -2.81 4.30 8.78
CA VAL A 213 -2.77 4.36 10.24
C VAL A 213 -2.89 5.80 10.69
N ASP A 214 -3.74 6.04 11.68
CA ASP A 214 -3.89 7.33 12.36
C ASP A 214 -3.64 7.20 13.88
N ALA A 215 -3.94 8.24 14.63
CA ALA A 215 -3.73 8.27 16.08
C ALA A 215 -4.48 7.16 16.82
N ASP A 216 -5.66 6.77 16.33
CA ASP A 216 -6.59 5.89 17.04
C ASP A 216 -6.88 4.59 16.30
N ASN A 217 -6.67 4.55 14.98
CA ASN A 217 -7.14 3.47 14.14
C ASN A 217 -6.08 2.94 13.18
N VAL A 218 -6.25 1.69 12.79
CA VAL A 218 -5.70 1.09 11.58
C VAL A 218 -6.84 0.91 10.60
N TRP A 219 -6.65 1.38 9.38
CA TRP A 219 -7.60 1.29 8.29
C TRP A 219 -7.10 0.27 7.28
N LEU A 220 -7.98 -0.65 6.90
CA LEU A 220 -7.67 -1.69 5.92
C LEU A 220 -8.67 -1.60 4.77
N LEU A 221 -8.17 -1.45 3.56
CA LEU A 221 -8.96 -1.41 2.35
C LEU A 221 -8.91 -2.77 1.65
N ILE A 222 -10.07 -3.25 1.20
CA ILE A 222 -10.19 -4.47 0.42
C ILE A 222 -10.36 -4.08 -1.05
N ASP A 223 -9.50 -4.58 -1.92
CA ASP A 223 -9.83 -4.74 -3.32
C ASP A 223 -10.55 -6.07 -3.52
N ASN A 224 -11.82 -6.01 -3.84
CA ASN A 224 -12.64 -7.19 -4.05
C ASN A 224 -12.66 -7.69 -5.49
N ASN A 225 -11.84 -7.11 -6.38
CA ASN A 225 -11.76 -7.47 -7.81
C ASN A 225 -13.14 -7.54 -8.49
N GLY A 226 -14.08 -6.70 -8.09
CA GLY A 226 -15.45 -6.69 -8.59
C GLY A 226 -16.33 -7.86 -8.12
N TYR A 227 -15.83 -8.74 -7.26
CA TYR A 227 -16.63 -9.84 -6.71
C TYR A 227 -17.69 -9.33 -5.74
N PRO A 228 -18.93 -9.84 -5.84
CA PRO A 228 -19.99 -9.48 -4.90
C PRO A 228 -19.80 -10.15 -3.54
N ARG A 229 -20.46 -9.63 -2.52
CA ARG A 229 -20.47 -10.21 -1.18
C ARG A 229 -21.19 -11.56 -1.14
N LYS A 230 -20.71 -12.47 -0.30
CA LYS A 230 -21.40 -13.74 -0.06
C LYS A 230 -22.79 -13.55 0.56
N SER A 231 -22.92 -12.56 1.44
CA SER A 231 -24.19 -12.23 2.11
C SER A 231 -25.15 -11.43 1.24
N ASN A 232 -24.68 -10.76 0.19
CA ASN A 232 -25.51 -9.98 -0.75
C ASN A 232 -24.90 -9.98 -2.15
N PRO A 233 -25.36 -10.87 -3.06
CA PRO A 233 -24.85 -10.97 -4.42
C PRO A 233 -25.05 -9.71 -5.30
N GLN A 234 -25.82 -8.75 -4.85
CA GLN A 234 -26.02 -7.47 -5.54
C GLN A 234 -25.05 -6.38 -5.05
N ASP A 235 -24.24 -6.64 -4.03
CA ASP A 235 -23.29 -5.70 -3.47
C ASP A 235 -21.86 -6.12 -3.79
N ALA A 236 -21.26 -5.47 -4.78
CA ALA A 236 -19.87 -5.64 -5.19
C ALA A 236 -18.98 -4.45 -4.75
N ARG A 237 -19.43 -3.63 -3.81
CA ARG A 237 -18.63 -2.51 -3.30
C ARG A 237 -17.46 -3.00 -2.44
N PRO A 238 -16.26 -2.41 -2.56
CA PRO A 238 -15.15 -2.70 -1.67
C PRO A 238 -15.48 -2.34 -0.21
N LEU A 239 -14.69 -2.85 0.72
CA LEU A 239 -14.79 -2.54 2.15
C LEU A 239 -13.60 -1.73 2.60
N LEU A 240 -13.88 -0.68 3.37
CA LEU A 240 -12.89 -0.04 4.22
C LEU A 240 -13.20 -0.39 5.68
N LEU A 241 -12.29 -1.07 6.33
CA LEU A 241 -12.40 -1.47 7.72
C LEU A 241 -11.67 -0.48 8.62
N ARG A 242 -12.32 -0.05 9.68
CA ARG A 242 -11.72 0.75 10.75
C ARG A 242 -11.52 -0.11 11.98
N CYS A 243 -10.28 -0.41 12.31
CA CYS A 243 -9.90 -1.20 13.48
C CYS A 243 -9.23 -0.28 14.52
N PRO A 244 -9.61 -0.34 15.80
CA PRO A 244 -8.86 0.37 16.84
C PRO A 244 -7.39 -0.04 16.84
N ARG A 245 -6.49 0.91 17.05
CA ARG A 245 -5.07 0.60 17.16
C ARG A 245 -4.80 -0.26 18.40
N PRO A 246 -4.17 -1.45 18.25
CA PRO A 246 -3.99 -2.38 19.37
C PRO A 246 -3.13 -1.84 20.52
N ASP A 247 -2.20 -0.93 20.25
CA ASP A 247 -1.35 -0.30 21.25
C ASP A 247 -2.05 0.81 22.06
N ARG A 248 -3.31 1.13 21.72
CA ARG A 248 -4.15 2.11 22.42
C ARG A 248 -5.30 1.47 23.22
N THR A 249 -5.62 0.21 22.98
CA THR A 249 -6.74 -0.52 23.62
C THR A 249 -6.48 -0.95 25.08
N GLY A 250 -5.48 -0.38 25.74
CA GLY A 250 -5.09 -0.69 27.12
C GLY A 250 -5.02 0.51 28.07
N ARG A 251 -5.71 1.62 27.76
CA ARG A 251 -5.81 2.79 28.64
C ARG A 251 -7.21 2.98 29.17
#